data_711d6c82aac12132e2a660e10e63e7aa
#
_entry.id   711d6c82aac12132e2a660e10e63e7aa
#
_cell.length_a   1.000
_cell.length_b   1.000
_cell.length_c   1.000
_cell.angle_alpha   90.00
_cell.angle_beta   90.00
_cell.angle_gamma   90.00
#
_symmetry.space_group_name_H-M   'P 1'
#
loop_
_entity.id
_entity.type
_entity.pdbx_description
1 polymer ?
#
loop_
_entity_poly.entity_id
_entity_poly.type
_entity_poly.pdbx_seq_one_letter_code
_entity_poly.pdbx_strand_id
1 'polypeptide(L)'
;VSEPRVTLYGKPGCHLCEDAQAIVAAVCAELGVGWTEIDITTDPELFREYGEQIPVTLVDGRQHDFWRVDPVRLKRALTTV
;
A
#
# COMPACT_ATOMS: atom_id res chain seq x y z
N VAL A 1 -18.37 0.89 -10.00
CA VAL A 1 -17.36 1.13 -8.96
C VAL A 1 -16.20 0.20 -9.18
N SER A 2 -15.04 0.76 -9.37
CA SER A 2 -13.85 -0.05 -9.58
C SER A 2 -13.29 -0.53 -8.24
N GLU A 3 -12.66 -1.69 -8.27
CA GLU A 3 -11.95 -2.21 -7.12
C GLU A 3 -10.73 -1.32 -6.84
N PRO A 4 -10.26 -1.25 -5.58
CA PRO A 4 -9.04 -0.52 -5.27
C PRO A 4 -7.87 -1.09 -6.06
N ARG A 5 -7.10 -0.22 -6.69
CA ARG A 5 -5.90 -0.64 -7.40
C ARG A 5 -4.70 -0.79 -6.47
N VAL A 6 -4.70 -0.04 -5.38
CA VAL A 6 -3.59 -0.04 -4.43
C VAL A 6 -4.04 -0.66 -3.12
N THR A 7 -3.26 -1.59 -2.61
CA THR A 7 -3.48 -2.20 -1.31
C THR A 7 -2.25 -1.96 -0.45
N LEU A 8 -2.46 -1.48 0.77
CA LEU A 8 -1.39 -1.23 1.71
C LEU A 8 -1.53 -2.19 2.89
N TYR A 9 -0.53 -3.01 3.12
CA TYR A 9 -0.47 -3.89 4.28
C TYR A 9 0.27 -3.18 5.41
N GLY A 10 -0.31 -3.14 6.59
CA GLY A 10 0.29 -2.49 7.73
C GLY A 10 -0.23 -3.04 9.04
N LYS A 11 0.12 -2.37 10.13
CA LYS A 11 -0.39 -2.72 11.46
C LYS A 11 -0.55 -1.46 12.29
N PRO A 12 -1.38 -1.50 13.35
CA PRO A 12 -1.51 -0.36 14.26
C PRO A 12 -0.19 -0.02 14.95
N GLY A 13 0.06 1.26 15.17
CA GLY A 13 1.25 1.72 15.89
C GLY A 13 2.53 1.70 15.08
N CYS A 14 2.46 1.55 13.79
CA CYS A 14 3.61 1.51 12.90
C CYS A 14 3.81 2.88 12.25
N HIS A 15 4.90 3.58 12.59
CA HIS A 15 5.17 4.91 12.03
C HIS A 15 5.40 4.89 10.54
N LEU A 16 6.13 3.89 10.04
CA LEU A 16 6.37 3.76 8.61
C LEU A 16 5.08 3.49 7.86
N CYS A 17 4.15 2.75 8.49
CA CYS A 17 2.84 2.50 7.90
C CYS A 17 2.02 3.79 7.80
N GLU A 18 2.12 4.65 8.82
CA GLU A 18 1.43 5.94 8.80
C GLU A 18 1.98 6.84 7.69
N ASP A 19 3.30 6.86 7.52
CA ASP A 19 3.92 7.61 6.44
C ASP A 19 3.49 7.08 5.08
N ALA A 20 3.46 5.76 4.94
CA ALA A 20 3.02 5.12 3.70
C ALA A 20 1.56 5.45 3.38
N GLN A 21 0.69 5.44 4.40
CA GLN A 21 -0.70 5.83 4.24
C GLN A 21 -0.84 7.22 3.65
N ALA A 22 -0.09 8.17 4.19
CA ALA A 22 -0.18 9.56 3.74
C ALA A 22 0.24 9.67 2.28
N ILE A 23 1.30 8.99 1.88
CA ILE A 23 1.79 9.01 0.51
C ILE A 23 0.80 8.35 -0.44
N VAL A 24 0.32 7.16 -0.07
CA VAL A 24 -0.64 6.42 -0.91
C VAL A 24 -1.92 7.22 -1.07
N ALA A 25 -2.43 7.80 0.02
CA ALA A 25 -3.66 8.58 -0.03
C ALA A 25 -3.50 9.79 -0.96
N ALA A 26 -2.37 10.50 -0.86
CA ALA A 26 -2.12 11.68 -1.69
C ALA A 26 -2.00 11.33 -3.17
N VAL A 27 -1.24 10.28 -3.49
CA VAL A 27 -1.05 9.87 -4.89
C VAL A 27 -2.36 9.37 -5.48
N CYS A 28 -3.09 8.54 -4.74
CA CYS A 28 -4.36 8.00 -5.22
C CYS A 28 -5.41 9.09 -5.40
N ALA A 29 -5.46 10.07 -4.51
CA ALA A 29 -6.38 11.20 -4.64
C ALA A 29 -6.05 12.02 -5.89
N GLU A 30 -4.76 12.26 -6.15
CA GLU A 30 -4.33 13.00 -7.32
C GLU A 30 -4.73 12.30 -8.62
N LEU A 31 -4.64 10.99 -8.66
CA LEU A 31 -4.90 10.20 -9.87
C LEU A 31 -6.34 9.68 -9.96
N GLY A 32 -7.16 9.90 -8.94
CA GLY A 32 -8.52 9.39 -8.92
C GLY A 32 -8.59 7.87 -8.80
N VAL A 33 -7.62 7.26 -8.12
CA VAL A 33 -7.50 5.81 -7.97
C VAL A 33 -7.94 5.42 -6.56
N GLY A 34 -8.68 4.32 -6.44
CA GLY A 34 -9.06 3.78 -5.14
C GLY A 34 -7.92 3.03 -4.47
N TRP A 35 -7.89 3.04 -3.14
CA TRP A 35 -6.92 2.26 -2.38
C TRP A 35 -7.55 1.76 -1.08
N THR A 36 -6.96 0.72 -0.52
CA THR A 36 -7.42 0.18 0.74
C THR A 36 -6.23 -0.22 1.60
N GLU A 37 -6.45 -0.25 2.91
CA GLU A 37 -5.45 -0.70 3.86
C GLU A 37 -5.94 -1.97 4.55
N ILE A 38 -5.05 -2.92 4.73
CA ILE A 38 -5.35 -4.17 5.42
C ILE A 38 -4.41 -4.30 6.61
N ASP A 39 -4.99 -4.51 7.79
CA ASP A 39 -4.25 -4.78 9.02
C ASP A 39 -3.86 -6.25 9.01
N ILE A 40 -2.57 -6.53 8.81
CA ILE A 40 -2.10 -7.91 8.71
C ILE A 40 -2.14 -8.67 10.03
N THR A 41 -2.32 -7.96 11.15
CA THR A 41 -2.42 -8.64 12.45
C THR A 41 -3.71 -9.45 12.58
N THR A 42 -4.68 -9.20 11.71
CA THR A 42 -5.94 -9.94 11.69
C THR A 42 -5.88 -11.17 10.79
N ASP A 43 -4.78 -11.37 10.06
CA ASP A 43 -4.60 -12.49 9.15
C ASP A 43 -3.24 -13.14 9.40
N PRO A 44 -3.22 -14.33 10.03
CA PRO A 44 -1.94 -14.98 10.36
C PRO A 44 -1.06 -15.30 9.16
N GLU A 45 -1.65 -15.58 8.00
CA GLU A 45 -0.88 -15.88 6.81
C GLU A 45 -0.18 -14.63 6.28
N LEU A 46 -0.90 -13.50 6.25
CA LEU A 46 -0.31 -12.23 5.83
C LEU A 46 0.77 -11.79 6.82
N PHE A 47 0.52 -11.98 8.11
CA PHE A 47 1.49 -11.61 9.13
C PHE A 47 2.79 -12.41 8.96
N ARG A 48 2.67 -13.70 8.68
CA ARG A 48 3.83 -14.56 8.47
C ARG A 48 4.62 -14.14 7.25
N GLU A 49 3.92 -13.82 6.17
CA GLU A 49 4.57 -13.52 4.90
C GLU A 49 5.14 -12.10 4.85
N TYR A 50 4.41 -11.13 5.39
CA TYR A 50 4.77 -9.71 5.23
C TYR A 50 5.15 -9.00 6.51
N GLY A 51 5.07 -9.66 7.65
CA GLY A 51 5.24 -9.01 8.96
C GLY A 51 6.52 -8.23 9.13
N GLU A 52 7.60 -8.65 8.48
CA GLU A 52 8.89 -7.96 8.55
C GLU A 52 9.10 -6.96 7.41
N GLN A 53 8.17 -6.91 6.46
CA GLN A 53 8.29 -6.06 5.29
C GLN A 53 7.32 -4.88 5.31
N ILE A 54 6.43 -4.81 6.30
CA ILE A 54 5.43 -3.75 6.33
C ILE A 54 6.08 -2.38 6.55
N PRO A 55 5.51 -1.33 5.95
CA PRO A 55 4.34 -1.35 5.08
C PRO A 55 4.65 -1.94 3.72
N VAL A 56 3.76 -2.78 3.21
CA VAL A 56 3.88 -3.37 1.88
C VAL A 56 2.82 -2.74 0.99
N THR A 57 3.24 -2.24 -0.15
CA THR A 57 2.35 -1.63 -1.12
C THR A 57 2.17 -2.55 -2.30
N LEU A 58 0.91 -2.88 -2.62
CA LEU A 58 0.58 -3.68 -3.79
C LEU A 58 -0.13 -2.80 -4.80
N VAL A 59 0.21 -2.98 -6.06
CA VAL A 59 -0.45 -2.33 -7.19
C VAL A 59 -1.02 -3.42 -8.08
N ASP A 60 -2.33 -3.37 -8.28
CA ASP A 60 -3.05 -4.36 -9.10
C ASP A 60 -2.76 -5.81 -8.66
N GLY A 61 -2.65 -6.01 -7.35
CA GLY A 61 -2.44 -7.32 -6.75
C GLY A 61 -1.01 -7.81 -6.73
N ARG A 62 -0.06 -6.99 -7.18
CA ARG A 62 1.35 -7.35 -7.19
C ARG A 62 2.12 -6.48 -6.20
N GLN A 63 3.07 -7.08 -5.48
CA GLN A 63 3.92 -6.33 -4.58
C GLN A 63 4.72 -5.30 -5.37
N HIS A 64 4.53 -4.03 -5.02
CA HIS A 64 5.19 -2.91 -5.70
C HIS A 64 6.39 -2.42 -4.89
N ASP A 65 6.21 -2.28 -3.58
CA ASP A 65 7.25 -1.75 -2.72
C ASP A 65 7.06 -2.28 -1.29
N PHE A 66 8.10 -2.15 -0.48
CA PHE A 66 8.04 -2.52 0.92
C PHE A 66 8.81 -1.48 1.75
N TRP A 67 8.49 -1.39 3.05
CA TRP A 67 9.01 -0.44 4.04
C TRP A 67 8.63 1.00 3.73
N ARG A 68 9.11 1.56 2.65
CA ARG A 68 8.83 2.95 2.27
C ARG A 68 8.15 3.01 0.93
N VAL A 69 7.26 3.99 0.78
CA VAL A 69 6.59 4.23 -0.49
C VAL A 69 7.25 5.41 -1.17
N ASP A 70 7.72 5.21 -2.38
CA ASP A 70 8.23 6.28 -3.22
C ASP A 70 7.06 6.83 -4.04
N PRO A 71 6.63 8.08 -3.80
CA PRO A 71 5.46 8.62 -4.50
C PRO A 71 5.65 8.71 -6.01
N VAL A 72 6.86 8.95 -6.48
CA VAL A 72 7.13 9.02 -7.92
C VAL A 72 6.99 7.65 -8.57
N ARG A 73 7.54 6.62 -7.94
CA ARG A 73 7.42 5.25 -8.45
C ARG A 73 5.97 4.78 -8.43
N LEU A 74 5.26 5.08 -7.35
CA LEU A 74 3.86 4.70 -7.23
C LEU A 74 3.02 5.38 -8.30
N LYS A 75 3.21 6.67 -8.48
CA LYS A 75 2.49 7.41 -9.51
C LYS A 75 2.76 6.85 -10.89
N ARG A 76 4.02 6.52 -11.18
CA ARG A 76 4.40 5.93 -12.46
C ARG A 76 3.74 4.57 -12.67
N ALA A 77 3.72 3.74 -11.64
CA ALA A 77 3.09 2.41 -11.71
C ALA A 77 1.58 2.52 -12.00
N LEU A 78 0.93 3.53 -11.45
CA LEU A 78 -0.51 3.73 -11.61
C LEU A 78 -0.87 4.39 -12.93
N THR A 79 0.06 5.09 -13.59
CA THR A 79 -0.19 5.78 -14.84
C THR A 79 0.33 5.02 -16.05
N THR A 80 1.13 3.99 -15.86
CA THR A 80 1.62 3.13 -16.95
C THR A 80 0.52 2.17 -17.37
N VAL A 81 0.31 2.06 -18.63
CA VAL A 81 -0.69 1.16 -19.22
C VAL A 81 -0.03 -0.13 -19.65
#